data_20963e61bc0b02c4d958cd486bfd6f42
#
_entry.id   20963e61bc0b02c4d958cd486bfd6f42
#
_cell.length_a   1.000
_cell.length_b   1.000
_cell.length_c   1.000
_cell.angle_alpha   90.00
_cell.angle_beta   90.00
_cell.angle_gamma   90.00
#
_symmetry.space_group_name_H-M   'P 1'
#
loop_
_entity.id
_entity.type
_entity.pdbx_description
1 polymer ?
#
loop_
_entity_poly.entity_id
_entity_poly.type
_entity_poly.pdbx_seq_one_letter_code
_entity_poly.pdbx_strand_id
1 'polypeptide(L)'
;MALTFLSLTNSTITRMNEVELTSSNFTGSRGVQTQCKAAVNEAIRYINQREFGYSFNHANNSSTLVAGQCRYTVPTSTKSIDYSTARIKRDTDLNTTGNNLSTLNYNEYI
;
A
#
# COMPACT_ATOMS: atom_id res chain seq x y z
N MET A 1 0.76 -1.87 -22.54
CA MET A 1 0.10 -3.10 -22.02
C MET A 1 0.13 -3.07 -20.51
N ALA A 2 -1.02 -3.20 -19.87
CA ALA A 2 -1.06 -3.23 -18.40
C ALA A 2 -0.54 -4.57 -17.88
N LEU A 3 0.33 -4.53 -16.87
CA LEU A 3 0.78 -5.74 -16.19
C LEU A 3 -0.29 -6.18 -15.19
N THR A 4 -0.77 -7.40 -15.36
CA THR A 4 -1.72 -8.01 -14.45
C THR A 4 -1.04 -9.16 -13.69
N PHE A 5 -1.63 -9.59 -12.59
CA PHE A 5 -1.13 -10.75 -11.85
C PHE A 5 -1.08 -12.01 -12.75
N LEU A 6 -2.09 -12.18 -13.62
CA LEU A 6 -2.10 -13.27 -14.60
C LEU A 6 -0.93 -13.16 -15.58
N SER A 7 -0.65 -11.97 -16.13
CA SER A 7 0.45 -11.80 -17.09
C SER A 7 1.83 -12.02 -16.46
N LEU A 8 2.03 -11.58 -15.23
CA LEU A 8 3.26 -11.83 -14.48
C LEU A 8 3.45 -13.31 -14.17
N THR A 9 2.38 -13.99 -13.78
CA THR A 9 2.39 -15.43 -13.51
C THR A 9 2.71 -16.21 -14.78
N ASN A 10 2.09 -15.88 -15.91
CA ASN A 10 2.34 -16.54 -17.18
C ASN A 10 3.77 -16.30 -17.68
N SER A 11 4.33 -15.12 -17.47
CA SER A 11 5.72 -14.84 -17.77
C SER A 11 6.68 -15.77 -17.01
N THR A 12 6.36 -16.08 -15.76
CA THR A 12 7.11 -17.03 -14.95
C THR A 12 6.89 -18.47 -15.41
N ILE A 13 5.66 -18.85 -15.70
CA ILE A 13 5.27 -20.18 -16.19
C ILE A 13 5.98 -20.52 -17.50
N THR A 14 6.04 -19.56 -18.42
CA THR A 14 6.73 -19.73 -19.71
C THR A 14 8.22 -20.03 -19.51
N ARG A 15 8.86 -19.40 -18.54
CA ARG A 15 10.27 -19.69 -18.21
C ARG A 15 10.51 -21.09 -17.66
N MET A 16 9.46 -21.69 -17.09
CA MET A 16 9.49 -23.06 -16.60
C MET A 16 9.08 -24.07 -17.68
N ASN A 17 8.86 -23.61 -18.91
CA ASN A 17 8.43 -24.42 -20.05
C ASN A 17 7.10 -25.13 -19.80
N GLU A 18 6.18 -24.47 -19.11
CA GLU A 18 4.84 -24.96 -18.80
C GLU A 18 3.77 -24.18 -19.59
N VAL A 19 2.56 -24.74 -19.62
CA VAL A 19 1.44 -24.16 -20.33
C VAL A 19 0.88 -22.95 -19.57
N GLU A 20 0.69 -21.84 -20.27
CA GLU A 20 0.13 -20.61 -19.72
C GLU A 20 -1.31 -20.80 -19.22
N LEU A 21 -1.66 -20.03 -18.19
CA LEU A 21 -3.00 -19.97 -17.62
C LEU A 21 -3.86 -18.96 -18.36
N THR A 22 -5.14 -19.24 -18.47
CA THR A 22 -6.15 -18.30 -18.93
C THR A 22 -6.96 -17.77 -17.74
N SER A 23 -7.73 -16.70 -17.95
CA SER A 23 -8.60 -16.17 -16.89
C SER A 23 -9.62 -17.19 -16.37
N SER A 24 -10.02 -18.15 -17.20
CA SER A 24 -11.01 -19.18 -16.83
C SER A 24 -10.42 -20.30 -15.98
N ASN A 25 -9.14 -20.64 -16.16
CA ASN A 25 -8.49 -21.74 -15.41
C ASN A 25 -7.50 -21.27 -14.34
N PHE A 26 -7.39 -19.97 -14.12
CA PHE A 26 -6.43 -19.38 -13.20
C PHE A 26 -6.63 -19.87 -11.75
N THR A 27 -7.87 -20.01 -11.31
CA THR A 27 -8.20 -20.49 -9.96
C THR A 27 -7.98 -22.00 -9.80
N GLY A 28 -8.06 -22.75 -10.88
CA GLY A 28 -7.86 -24.20 -10.89
C GLY A 28 -6.44 -24.66 -11.17
N SER A 29 -5.46 -23.77 -11.09
CA SER A 29 -4.05 -24.10 -11.35
C SER A 29 -3.50 -25.15 -10.39
N ARG A 30 -2.58 -26.00 -10.88
CA ARG A 30 -1.99 -27.11 -10.11
C ARG A 30 -0.49 -27.20 -10.36
N GLY A 31 0.23 -27.84 -9.43
CA GLY A 31 1.65 -28.16 -9.58
C GLY A 31 2.52 -26.92 -9.75
N VAL A 32 3.34 -26.92 -10.80
CA VAL A 32 4.28 -25.81 -11.10
C VAL A 32 3.55 -24.48 -11.30
N GLN A 33 2.38 -24.48 -11.90
CA GLN A 33 1.58 -23.27 -12.10
C GLN A 33 1.21 -22.61 -10.76
N THR A 34 0.82 -23.41 -9.76
CA THR A 34 0.54 -22.92 -8.41
C THR A 34 1.80 -22.37 -7.74
N GLN A 35 2.94 -23.02 -7.92
CA GLN A 35 4.22 -22.54 -7.40
C GLN A 35 4.62 -21.19 -8.05
N CYS A 36 4.40 -21.04 -9.35
CA CYS A 36 4.65 -19.78 -10.04
C CYS A 36 3.76 -18.64 -9.51
N LYS A 37 2.49 -18.89 -9.23
CA LYS A 37 1.58 -17.94 -8.58
C LYS A 37 2.09 -17.53 -7.20
N ALA A 38 2.50 -18.48 -6.41
CA ALA A 38 3.06 -18.25 -5.08
C ALA A 38 4.35 -17.42 -5.16
N ALA A 39 5.24 -17.73 -6.09
CA ALA A 39 6.49 -17.02 -6.28
C ALA A 39 6.27 -15.55 -6.67
N VAL A 40 5.34 -15.28 -7.59
CA VAL A 40 4.98 -13.91 -7.98
C VAL A 40 4.41 -13.14 -6.79
N ASN A 41 3.53 -13.76 -6.01
CA ASN A 41 2.94 -13.13 -4.83
C ASN A 41 3.98 -12.83 -3.75
N GLU A 42 4.90 -13.75 -3.51
CA GLU A 42 6.03 -13.56 -2.58
C GLU A 42 6.96 -12.43 -3.04
N ALA A 43 7.25 -12.34 -4.33
CA ALA A 43 8.07 -11.27 -4.89
C ALA A 43 7.41 -9.89 -4.69
N ILE A 44 6.11 -9.78 -4.92
CA ILE A 44 5.33 -8.57 -4.68
C ILE A 44 5.39 -8.16 -3.20
N ARG A 45 5.19 -9.11 -2.30
CA ARG A 45 5.31 -8.87 -0.86
C ARG A 45 6.71 -8.40 -0.48
N TYR A 46 7.73 -9.07 -0.99
CA TYR A 46 9.12 -8.74 -0.70
C TYR A 46 9.46 -7.30 -1.11
N ILE A 47 9.06 -6.90 -2.32
CA ILE A 47 9.27 -5.55 -2.81
C ILE A 47 8.55 -4.52 -1.93
N ASN A 48 7.29 -4.77 -1.60
CA ASN A 48 6.48 -3.85 -0.78
C ASN A 48 6.96 -3.73 0.66
N GLN A 49 7.57 -4.78 1.21
CA GLN A 49 8.06 -4.78 2.60
C GLN A 49 9.46 -4.22 2.74
N ARG A 50 10.26 -4.27 1.68
CA ARG A 50 11.66 -3.86 1.72
C ARG A 50 11.82 -2.36 1.90
N GLU A 51 10.96 -1.58 1.29
CA GLU A 51 11.04 -0.13 1.32
C GLU A 51 9.65 0.49 1.39
N PHE A 52 9.51 1.55 2.18
CA PHE A 52 8.26 2.28 2.34
C PHE A 52 8.17 3.53 1.46
N GLY A 53 9.29 3.91 0.82
CA GLY A 53 9.41 5.14 0.05
C GLY A 53 8.86 5.10 -1.37
N TYR A 54 8.29 3.98 -1.81
CA TYR A 54 7.71 3.88 -3.15
C TYR A 54 6.49 4.78 -3.30
N SER A 55 6.46 5.59 -4.36
CA SER A 55 5.38 6.54 -4.60
C SER A 55 3.99 5.88 -4.74
N PHE A 56 3.94 4.67 -5.29
CA PHE A 56 2.68 3.92 -5.43
C PHE A 56 2.11 3.41 -4.09
N ASN A 57 2.92 3.40 -3.04
CA ASN A 57 2.51 3.01 -1.68
C ASN A 57 2.07 4.21 -0.82
N HIS A 58 2.21 5.43 -1.34
CA HIS A 58 1.81 6.63 -0.61
C HIS A 58 0.32 6.88 -0.80
N ALA A 59 -0.35 7.18 0.28
CA ALA A 59 -1.74 7.60 0.28
C ALA A 59 -1.93 8.78 1.23
N ASN A 60 -2.77 9.71 0.85
CA ASN A 60 -3.17 10.81 1.70
C ASN A 60 -4.40 10.42 2.51
N ASN A 61 -4.38 10.71 3.78
CA ASN A 61 -5.52 10.54 4.66
C ASN A 61 -5.86 11.89 5.32
N SER A 62 -7.13 12.20 5.40
CA SER A 62 -7.60 13.40 6.08
C SER A 62 -8.68 13.05 7.08
N SER A 63 -8.67 13.73 8.22
CA SER A 63 -9.69 13.58 9.25
C SER A 63 -10.16 14.96 9.69
N THR A 64 -11.46 15.09 9.91
CA THR A 64 -12.03 16.32 10.46
C THR A 64 -11.82 16.34 11.97
N LEU A 65 -11.23 17.41 12.47
CA LEU A 65 -11.01 17.59 13.90
C LEU A 65 -12.31 17.99 14.60
N VAL A 66 -12.56 17.37 15.73
CA VAL A 66 -13.72 17.64 16.58
C VAL A 66 -13.25 18.21 17.92
N ALA A 67 -13.89 19.27 18.37
CA ALA A 67 -13.57 19.90 19.63
C ALA A 67 -13.72 18.88 20.80
N GLY A 68 -12.67 18.78 21.63
CA GLY A 68 -12.65 17.87 22.77
C GLY A 68 -12.19 16.44 22.45
N GLN A 69 -12.02 16.10 21.19
CA GLN A 69 -11.50 14.78 20.79
C GLN A 69 -9.98 14.81 20.66
N CYS A 70 -9.28 14.01 21.45
CA CYS A 70 -7.82 13.97 21.49
C CYS A 70 -7.22 12.83 20.67
N ARG A 71 -8.01 11.83 20.28
CA ARG A 71 -7.52 10.62 19.63
C ARG A 71 -8.28 10.35 18.35
N TYR A 72 -7.54 10.01 17.30
CA TYR A 72 -8.06 9.69 15.98
C TYR A 72 -7.46 8.37 15.51
N THR A 73 -8.28 7.56 14.85
CA THR A 73 -7.84 6.27 14.34
C THR A 73 -7.09 6.43 13.03
N VAL A 74 -6.09 5.59 12.83
CA VAL A 74 -5.36 5.47 11.57
C VAL A 74 -5.97 4.33 10.76
N PRO A 75 -6.03 4.43 9.41
CA PRO A 75 -6.51 3.32 8.59
C PRO A 75 -5.73 2.03 8.88
N THR A 76 -6.43 0.90 8.94
CA THR A 76 -5.84 -0.39 9.35
C THR A 76 -4.76 -0.90 8.40
N SER A 77 -4.77 -0.46 7.14
CA SER A 77 -3.76 -0.83 6.14
C SER A 77 -2.49 0.03 6.20
N THR A 78 -2.41 1.00 7.11
CA THR A 78 -1.25 1.89 7.24
C THR A 78 -0.08 1.16 7.90
N LYS A 79 1.08 1.17 7.24
CA LYS A 79 2.32 0.62 7.80
C LYS A 79 3.12 1.66 8.59
N SER A 80 3.20 2.87 8.06
CA SER A 80 3.90 3.98 8.69
C SER A 80 3.28 5.31 8.27
N ILE A 81 3.51 6.33 9.08
CA ILE A 81 3.02 7.69 8.82
C ILE A 81 4.23 8.61 8.66
N ASP A 82 4.24 9.38 7.57
CA ASP A 82 5.22 10.44 7.39
C ASP A 82 4.72 11.71 8.10
N TYR A 83 5.18 11.89 9.32
CA TYR A 83 4.79 13.03 10.15
C TYR A 83 5.32 14.37 9.62
N SER A 84 6.36 14.36 8.78
CA SER A 84 6.89 15.59 8.21
C SER A 84 5.90 16.27 7.26
N THR A 85 4.96 15.51 6.70
CA THR A 85 3.92 16.02 5.80
C THR A 85 2.59 16.33 6.50
N ALA A 86 2.50 16.08 7.82
CA ALA A 86 1.27 16.32 8.57
C ALA A 86 0.95 17.82 8.65
N ARG A 87 -0.26 18.19 8.28
CA ARG A 87 -0.71 19.58 8.22
C ARG A 87 -2.12 19.73 8.75
N ILE A 88 -2.42 20.90 9.29
CA ILE A 88 -3.76 21.29 9.70
C ILE A 88 -4.21 22.47 8.85
N LYS A 89 -5.45 22.45 8.38
CA LYS A 89 -6.05 23.54 7.63
C LYS A 89 -7.53 23.71 8.01
N ARG A 90 -8.08 24.89 7.75
CA ARG A 90 -9.52 25.13 7.91
C ARG A 90 -10.29 24.53 6.73
N ASP A 91 -11.53 24.14 6.96
CA ASP A 91 -12.40 23.63 5.88
C ASP A 91 -12.59 24.62 4.73
N THR A 92 -12.60 25.92 5.03
CA THR A 92 -12.72 26.97 4.03
C THR A 92 -11.47 27.21 3.20
N ASP A 93 -10.32 26.67 3.63
CA ASP A 93 -9.02 26.91 3.02
C ASP A 93 -8.54 25.68 2.23
N LEU A 94 -9.44 25.06 1.46
CA LEU A 94 -9.18 23.80 0.73
C LEU A 94 -7.98 23.86 -0.21
N ASN A 95 -7.66 25.04 -0.72
CA ASN A 95 -6.56 25.24 -1.67
C ASN A 95 -5.25 25.70 -1.00
N THR A 96 -5.23 25.89 0.30
CA THR A 96 -4.02 26.29 1.03
C THR A 96 -3.27 25.07 1.54
N THR A 97 -1.96 25.23 1.69
CA THR A 97 -1.09 24.16 2.19
C THR A 97 -1.24 23.89 3.69
N GLY A 98 -1.93 24.78 4.41
CA GLY A 98 -2.10 24.66 5.86
C GLY A 98 -0.78 24.78 6.65
N ASN A 99 -0.89 24.71 7.95
CA ASN A 99 0.26 24.77 8.85
C ASN A 99 0.80 23.35 9.13
N ASN A 100 2.12 23.23 9.17
CA ASN A 100 2.76 21.98 9.55
C ASN A 100 2.52 21.66 11.03
N LEU A 101 2.32 20.38 11.32
CA LEU A 101 2.23 19.88 12.69
C LEU A 101 3.57 19.30 13.10
N SER A 102 3.96 19.54 14.34
CA SER A 102 5.11 18.87 14.96
C SER A 102 4.65 17.63 15.73
N THR A 103 5.53 16.64 15.79
CA THR A 103 5.29 15.43 16.57
C THR A 103 5.90 15.56 17.95
N LEU A 104 5.19 15.04 18.96
CA LEU A 104 5.67 14.96 20.33
C LEU A 104 5.74 13.50 20.75
N ASN A 105 6.79 13.16 21.50
CA ASN A 105 6.83 11.86 22.17
C ASN A 105 5.81 11.81 23.30
N TYR A 106 5.39 10.61 23.67
CA TYR A 106 4.41 10.44 24.74
C TYR A 106 4.83 11.12 26.03
N ASN A 107 6.11 11.03 26.38
CA ASN A 107 6.64 11.66 27.58
C ASN A 107 6.63 13.19 27.54
N GLU A 108 6.70 13.78 26.37
CA GLU A 108 6.60 15.24 26.17
C GLU A 108 5.16 15.72 26.19
N TYR A 109 4.23 14.85 25.82
CA TYR A 109 2.79 15.15 25.84
C TYR A 109 2.23 15.21 27.27
N ILE A 110 2.71 14.36 28.16
CA ILE A 110 2.32 14.35 29.56
C ILE A 110 2.97 15.53 30.29
#